data_ec4f1ec307f3bfafa938da7d2b7aabf0
#
_entry.id   ec4f1ec307f3bfafa938da7d2b7aabf0
#
_cell.length_a   1.000
_cell.length_b   1.000
_cell.length_c   1.000
_cell.angle_alpha   90.00
_cell.angle_beta   90.00
_cell.angle_gamma   90.00
#
_symmetry.space_group_name_H-M   'P 1'
#
loop_
_entity.id
_entity.type
_entity.pdbx_description
1 polymer ?
#
loop_
_entity_poly.entity_id
_entity_poly.type
_entity_poly.pdbx_seq_one_letter_code
_entity_poly.pdbx_strand_id
1 'polypeptide(L)'
;MNFSLYIAKRYLFSKSSNNAINIITGIAAIGVVVGAMALFIVLSGFSGLKEFSLQFTNEFDSDLKILPESGKTISFSEAQKQQLAKIEGIEVFSEIIEERVFLHYKGKNHIAYIKGVDTVYGSVNSIDSIMIAGLWFEPSLSEVVIGLGTSSKLSLYLNDYSNPLEIYVPKPGTGQLNALDPTNAFTKKRTVVSGVYSVNEDLDSKYVFTDMDFARDLLSLDESKISAIEIKMFSNASEESVRANIEKVFPEGVVIKNRIQQNDALYKMLNTENIAVYLIFTLVMIIALFNVVGSIIMMILDKRKNIKTLYNMGASLREIRRIFFLQGTLMTVLGGIVGISLGVLAVLAQLKFGFVAITSTLPYPVKLNLVNIIVVFVTISVLGILASKIASSRVREKLLV
;
A
#
# COMPACT_ATOMS: atom_id res chain seq x y z
N MET A 1 -28.01 -23.72 -32.38
CA MET A 1 -28.32 -22.64 -31.42
C MET A 1 -28.79 -23.28 -30.11
N ASN A 2 -28.21 -22.97 -28.94
CA ASN A 2 -28.60 -23.63 -27.69
C ASN A 2 -29.99 -23.10 -27.26
N PHE A 3 -31.05 -23.93 -27.30
CA PHE A 3 -32.42 -23.58 -26.97
C PHE A 3 -32.55 -22.80 -25.66
N SER A 4 -31.89 -23.29 -24.58
CA SER A 4 -31.95 -22.65 -23.27
C SER A 4 -31.36 -21.23 -23.28
N LEU A 5 -30.28 -20.99 -24.03
CA LEU A 5 -29.66 -19.67 -24.13
C LEU A 5 -30.55 -18.67 -24.94
N TYR A 6 -31.20 -19.15 -26.01
CA TYR A 6 -32.11 -18.32 -26.77
C TYR A 6 -33.29 -17.83 -25.93
N ILE A 7 -33.92 -18.73 -25.19
CA ILE A 7 -35.05 -18.38 -24.31
C ILE A 7 -34.56 -17.47 -23.15
N ALA A 8 -33.40 -17.76 -22.53
CA ALA A 8 -32.85 -16.96 -21.47
C ALA A 8 -32.60 -15.49 -21.89
N LYS A 9 -32.01 -15.29 -23.09
CA LYS A 9 -31.81 -13.94 -23.66
C LYS A 9 -33.13 -13.23 -23.88
N ARG A 10 -34.13 -13.93 -24.44
CA ARG A 10 -35.45 -13.36 -24.68
C ARG A 10 -36.16 -12.99 -23.37
N TYR A 11 -36.08 -13.81 -22.34
CA TYR A 11 -36.67 -13.52 -21.03
C TYR A 11 -35.98 -12.34 -20.32
N LEU A 12 -34.70 -12.16 -20.52
CA LEU A 12 -33.93 -11.04 -19.93
C LEU A 12 -34.46 -9.67 -20.43
N PHE A 13 -34.81 -9.57 -21.71
CA PHE A 13 -35.26 -8.32 -22.35
C PHE A 13 -36.76 -8.20 -22.49
N SER A 14 -37.55 -9.27 -22.24
CA SER A 14 -39.00 -9.21 -22.34
C SER A 14 -39.61 -8.60 -21.08
N LYS A 15 -40.59 -7.71 -21.29
CA LYS A 15 -41.38 -7.17 -20.16
C LYS A 15 -42.37 -8.25 -19.69
N SER A 16 -42.54 -8.38 -18.38
CA SER A 16 -43.62 -9.11 -17.75
C SER A 16 -44.94 -8.33 -17.89
N SER A 17 -46.05 -9.04 -17.94
CA SER A 17 -47.39 -8.43 -17.86
C SER A 17 -47.62 -7.76 -16.50
N ASN A 18 -46.87 -8.15 -15.46
CA ASN A 18 -46.95 -7.57 -14.13
C ASN A 18 -45.83 -6.52 -13.92
N ASN A 19 -46.21 -5.25 -13.78
CA ASN A 19 -45.29 -4.14 -13.59
C ASN A 19 -44.42 -4.29 -12.34
N ALA A 20 -44.93 -4.88 -11.26
CA ALA A 20 -44.14 -5.09 -10.02
C ALA A 20 -42.91 -5.97 -10.27
N ILE A 21 -43.03 -6.99 -11.12
CA ILE A 21 -41.91 -7.89 -11.44
C ILE A 21 -40.84 -7.19 -12.29
N ASN A 22 -41.30 -6.34 -13.24
CA ASN A 22 -40.37 -5.53 -14.03
C ASN A 22 -39.56 -4.57 -13.16
N ILE A 23 -40.20 -3.95 -12.16
CA ILE A 23 -39.55 -3.06 -11.20
C ILE A 23 -38.53 -3.83 -10.32
N ILE A 24 -38.93 -4.97 -9.73
CA ILE A 24 -38.05 -5.80 -8.90
C ILE A 24 -36.82 -6.26 -9.70
N THR A 25 -37.02 -6.70 -10.96
CA THR A 25 -35.93 -7.11 -11.84
C THR A 25 -35.01 -5.94 -12.20
N GLY A 26 -35.60 -4.76 -12.46
CA GLY A 26 -34.84 -3.52 -12.69
C GLY A 26 -33.99 -3.12 -11.47
N ILE A 27 -34.56 -3.14 -10.26
CA ILE A 27 -33.84 -2.85 -9.02
C ILE A 27 -32.68 -3.85 -8.82
N ALA A 28 -32.93 -5.13 -9.06
CA ALA A 28 -31.89 -6.15 -8.96
C ALA A 28 -30.75 -5.92 -9.96
N ALA A 29 -31.07 -5.57 -11.22
CA ALA A 29 -30.08 -5.25 -12.24
C ALA A 29 -29.26 -4.00 -11.89
N ILE A 30 -29.92 -2.92 -11.44
CA ILE A 30 -29.27 -1.70 -10.97
C ILE A 30 -28.38 -2.00 -9.76
N GLY A 31 -28.84 -2.83 -8.83
CA GLY A 31 -28.06 -3.25 -7.68
C GLY A 31 -26.72 -3.92 -8.06
N VAL A 32 -26.73 -4.76 -9.09
CA VAL A 32 -25.49 -5.37 -9.62
C VAL A 32 -24.59 -4.34 -10.26
N VAL A 33 -25.15 -3.43 -11.08
CA VAL A 33 -24.38 -2.35 -11.74
C VAL A 33 -23.73 -1.44 -10.71
N VAL A 34 -24.49 -0.96 -9.72
CA VAL A 34 -23.99 -0.05 -8.66
C VAL A 34 -22.97 -0.77 -7.78
N GLY A 35 -23.22 -2.03 -7.40
CA GLY A 35 -22.29 -2.81 -6.62
C GLY A 35 -20.95 -3.05 -7.35
N ALA A 36 -21.00 -3.36 -8.64
CA ALA A 36 -19.83 -3.51 -9.50
C ALA A 36 -19.03 -2.21 -9.62
N MET A 37 -19.73 -1.11 -9.88
CA MET A 37 -19.15 0.22 -9.98
C MET A 37 -18.48 0.63 -8.65
N ALA A 38 -19.19 0.45 -7.54
CA ALA A 38 -18.67 0.81 -6.21
C ALA A 38 -17.42 0.01 -5.84
N LEU A 39 -17.45 -1.33 -6.01
CA LEU A 39 -16.29 -2.18 -5.75
C LEU A 39 -15.08 -1.76 -6.60
N PHE A 40 -15.29 -1.45 -7.88
CA PHE A 40 -14.22 -1.03 -8.77
C PHE A 40 -13.64 0.34 -8.38
N ILE A 41 -14.49 1.34 -8.09
CA ILE A 41 -14.04 2.69 -7.68
C ILE A 41 -13.23 2.60 -6.39
N VAL A 42 -13.68 1.82 -5.42
CA VAL A 42 -12.99 1.70 -4.13
C VAL A 42 -11.65 1.00 -4.28
N LEU A 43 -11.56 -0.10 -5.04
CA LEU A 43 -10.27 -0.76 -5.31
C LEU A 43 -9.31 0.15 -6.09
N SER A 44 -9.82 0.98 -6.99
CA SER A 44 -9.02 1.96 -7.74
C SER A 44 -8.52 3.09 -6.83
N GLY A 45 -9.35 3.55 -5.88
CA GLY A 45 -8.96 4.51 -4.84
C GLY A 45 -7.87 3.96 -3.93
N PHE A 46 -8.03 2.72 -3.43
CA PHE A 46 -7.00 2.07 -2.63
C PHE A 46 -5.69 1.87 -3.38
N SER A 47 -5.76 1.48 -4.66
CA SER A 47 -4.55 1.34 -5.49
C SER A 47 -3.85 2.69 -5.68
N GLY A 48 -4.59 3.77 -5.85
CA GLY A 48 -4.07 5.13 -5.95
C GLY A 48 -3.46 5.61 -4.63
N LEU A 49 -4.17 5.42 -3.51
CA LEU A 49 -3.68 5.78 -2.18
C LEU A 49 -2.41 5.02 -1.80
N LYS A 50 -2.36 3.71 -2.11
CA LYS A 50 -1.17 2.89 -1.90
C LYS A 50 0.03 3.45 -2.67
N GLU A 51 -0.13 3.75 -3.96
CA GLU A 51 0.95 4.31 -4.78
C GLU A 51 1.40 5.69 -4.28
N PHE A 52 0.45 6.55 -3.93
CA PHE A 52 0.72 7.85 -3.34
C PHE A 52 1.50 7.75 -2.03
N SER A 53 1.09 6.88 -1.11
CA SER A 53 1.80 6.66 0.15
C SER A 53 3.22 6.13 -0.06
N LEU A 54 3.44 5.30 -1.08
CA LEU A 54 4.74 4.73 -1.40
C LEU A 54 5.65 5.71 -2.17
N GLN A 55 5.09 6.69 -2.87
CA GLN A 55 5.86 7.67 -3.62
C GLN A 55 6.78 8.48 -2.69
N PHE A 56 6.27 8.94 -1.55
CA PHE A 56 7.06 9.66 -0.55
C PHE A 56 8.14 8.79 0.08
N THR A 57 7.86 7.52 0.29
CA THR A 57 8.83 6.56 0.84
C THR A 57 9.94 6.23 -0.18
N ASN A 58 9.59 6.17 -1.46
CA ASN A 58 10.55 5.89 -2.53
C ASN A 58 11.62 6.96 -2.74
N GLU A 59 11.35 8.22 -2.39
CA GLU A 59 12.33 9.31 -2.46
C GLU A 59 13.30 9.29 -1.27
N PHE A 60 12.88 8.71 -0.15
CA PHE A 60 13.64 8.62 1.08
C PHE A 60 14.47 7.33 1.20
N ASP A 61 13.99 6.22 0.61
CA ASP A 61 14.62 4.91 0.75
C ASP A 61 15.50 4.58 -0.45
N SER A 62 16.68 4.04 -0.17
CA SER A 62 17.59 3.49 -1.17
C SER A 62 17.02 2.25 -1.88
N ASP A 63 17.53 1.91 -3.06
CA ASP A 63 17.11 0.72 -3.81
C ASP A 63 17.37 -0.57 -3.01
N LEU A 64 18.57 -0.65 -2.41
CA LEU A 64 18.97 -1.73 -1.50
C LEU A 64 19.59 -1.15 -0.23
N LYS A 65 19.33 -1.81 0.90
CA LYS A 65 19.95 -1.53 2.20
C LYS A 65 20.58 -2.81 2.74
N ILE A 66 21.89 -2.76 3.02
CA ILE A 66 22.63 -3.85 3.65
C ILE A 66 22.63 -3.60 5.16
N LEU A 67 22.22 -4.60 5.92
CA LEU A 67 22.12 -4.59 7.38
C LEU A 67 22.90 -5.78 7.96
N PRO A 68 23.40 -5.71 9.21
CA PRO A 68 23.99 -6.86 9.85
C PRO A 68 22.95 -7.98 10.05
N GLU A 69 23.36 -9.25 9.90
CA GLU A 69 22.52 -10.39 10.23
C GLU A 69 22.24 -10.48 11.73
N SER A 70 23.23 -10.13 12.54
CA SER A 70 23.14 -10.08 13.98
C SER A 70 23.85 -8.85 14.56
N GLY A 71 23.36 -8.33 15.70
CA GLY A 71 23.91 -7.12 16.31
C GLY A 71 23.40 -5.82 15.66
N LYS A 72 24.16 -4.73 15.82
CA LYS A 72 23.78 -3.39 15.36
C LYS A 72 24.73 -2.80 14.31
N THR A 73 25.92 -3.40 14.14
CA THR A 73 26.96 -2.86 13.26
C THR A 73 27.57 -3.94 12.38
N ILE A 74 28.06 -3.52 11.22
CA ILE A 74 28.86 -4.30 10.27
C ILE A 74 30.27 -3.75 10.29
N SER A 75 31.28 -4.61 10.22
CA SER A 75 32.66 -4.21 9.91
C SER A 75 32.78 -4.01 8.41
N PHE A 76 33.13 -2.80 7.97
CA PHE A 76 33.21 -2.44 6.57
C PHE A 76 34.60 -1.91 6.25
N SER A 77 35.46 -2.79 5.76
CA SER A 77 36.86 -2.51 5.43
C SER A 77 37.01 -1.82 4.07
N GLU A 78 38.13 -1.11 3.88
CA GLU A 78 38.44 -0.48 2.60
C GLU A 78 38.51 -1.48 1.42
N ALA A 79 38.92 -2.73 1.68
CA ALA A 79 38.89 -3.79 0.68
C ALA A 79 37.46 -4.13 0.24
N GLN A 80 36.51 -4.19 1.20
CA GLN A 80 35.09 -4.43 0.90
C GLN A 80 34.46 -3.23 0.19
N LYS A 81 34.83 -1.99 0.54
CA LYS A 81 34.40 -0.79 -0.18
C LYS A 81 34.78 -0.84 -1.66
N GLN A 82 36.03 -1.18 -1.94
CA GLN A 82 36.52 -1.32 -3.30
C GLN A 82 35.88 -2.48 -4.07
N GLN A 83 35.54 -3.57 -3.39
CA GLN A 83 34.82 -4.68 -4.00
C GLN A 83 33.40 -4.31 -4.31
N LEU A 84 32.69 -3.63 -3.39
CA LEU A 84 31.32 -3.18 -3.56
C LEU A 84 31.19 -2.18 -4.71
N ALA A 85 32.15 -1.23 -4.82
CA ALA A 85 32.21 -0.25 -5.90
C ALA A 85 32.41 -0.86 -7.29
N LYS A 86 32.93 -2.08 -7.37
CA LYS A 86 33.18 -2.80 -8.65
C LYS A 86 32.00 -3.69 -9.08
N ILE A 87 30.97 -3.82 -8.26
CA ILE A 87 29.81 -4.64 -8.61
C ILE A 87 29.04 -3.95 -9.75
N GLU A 88 28.93 -4.64 -10.87
CA GLU A 88 28.11 -4.18 -11.98
C GLU A 88 26.63 -4.07 -11.56
N GLY A 89 26.03 -2.91 -11.81
CA GLY A 89 24.65 -2.62 -11.41
C GLY A 89 24.53 -1.67 -10.22
N ILE A 90 25.58 -1.43 -9.44
CA ILE A 90 25.61 -0.40 -8.39
C ILE A 90 26.02 0.94 -9.01
N GLU A 91 25.19 1.97 -8.86
CA GLU A 91 25.51 3.33 -9.30
C GLU A 91 26.36 4.04 -8.24
N VAL A 92 25.90 3.99 -6.99
CA VAL A 92 26.55 4.64 -5.85
C VAL A 92 26.06 3.99 -4.55
N PHE A 93 26.86 4.04 -3.49
CA PHE A 93 26.48 3.59 -2.17
C PHE A 93 26.94 4.60 -1.11
N SER A 94 26.25 4.63 0.03
CA SER A 94 26.52 5.48 1.18
C SER A 94 26.59 4.65 2.45
N GLU A 95 27.55 5.00 3.33
CA GLU A 95 27.69 4.41 4.66
C GLU A 95 26.73 5.09 5.65
N ILE A 96 26.10 4.31 6.51
CA ILE A 96 25.11 4.81 7.47
C ILE A 96 25.45 4.34 8.86
N ILE A 97 25.41 5.27 9.81
CA ILE A 97 25.37 4.99 11.25
C ILE A 97 23.99 5.36 11.77
N GLU A 98 23.26 4.39 12.30
CA GLU A 98 21.90 4.60 12.79
C GLU A 98 21.74 4.04 14.20
N GLU A 99 21.30 4.86 15.16
CA GLU A 99 21.04 4.42 16.52
C GLU A 99 19.92 5.25 17.16
N ARG A 100 19.22 4.63 18.10
CA ARG A 100 18.15 5.29 18.86
C ARG A 100 18.74 6.28 19.86
N VAL A 101 18.21 7.52 19.85
CA VAL A 101 18.68 8.62 20.68
C VAL A 101 17.53 9.28 21.44
N PHE A 102 17.88 9.93 22.53
CA PHE A 102 16.98 10.78 23.28
C PHE A 102 17.35 12.24 23.04
N LEU A 103 16.39 13.01 22.57
CA LEU A 103 16.51 14.44 22.27
C LEU A 103 15.93 15.25 23.42
N HIS A 104 16.65 16.29 23.83
CA HIS A 104 16.18 17.24 24.83
C HIS A 104 16.37 18.68 24.36
N TYR A 105 15.30 19.46 24.42
CA TYR A 105 15.32 20.86 24.04
C TYR A 105 14.31 21.68 24.87
N LYS A 106 14.81 22.71 25.61
CA LYS A 106 13.97 23.63 26.40
C LYS A 106 12.92 22.92 27.27
N GLY A 107 13.35 21.85 27.98
CA GLY A 107 12.46 21.07 28.86
C GLY A 107 11.53 20.09 28.14
N LYS A 108 11.56 20.01 26.81
CA LYS A 108 10.82 19.02 26.02
C LYS A 108 11.72 17.87 25.63
N ASN A 109 11.15 16.69 25.51
CA ASN A 109 11.85 15.45 25.22
C ASN A 109 11.21 14.72 24.04
N HIS A 110 12.05 14.06 23.24
CA HIS A 110 11.58 13.20 22.15
C HIS A 110 12.58 12.05 21.95
N ILE A 111 12.07 10.88 21.55
CA ILE A 111 12.90 9.74 21.16
C ILE A 111 12.92 9.70 19.63
N ALA A 112 14.15 9.71 19.09
CA ALA A 112 14.37 9.66 17.65
C ALA A 112 15.47 8.65 17.30
N TYR A 113 15.79 8.53 16.03
CA TYR A 113 16.97 7.82 15.54
C TYR A 113 17.91 8.84 14.90
N ILE A 114 19.15 8.89 15.38
CA ILE A 114 20.19 9.63 14.70
C ILE A 114 20.66 8.82 13.49
N LYS A 115 20.82 9.49 12.36
CA LYS A 115 21.31 8.90 11.11
C LYS A 115 22.51 9.71 10.65
N GLY A 116 23.70 9.22 11.02
CA GLY A 116 24.97 9.75 10.52
C GLY A 116 25.20 9.24 9.10
N VAL A 117 25.47 10.16 8.19
CA VAL A 117 25.60 9.86 6.75
C VAL A 117 26.87 10.48 6.20
N ASP A 118 27.42 9.87 5.17
CA ASP A 118 28.58 10.38 4.44
C ASP A 118 28.21 11.46 3.41
N THR A 119 29.22 12.04 2.78
CA THR A 119 29.04 13.10 1.79
C THR A 119 28.35 12.65 0.49
N VAL A 120 28.30 11.33 0.25
CA VAL A 120 27.72 10.74 -0.96
C VAL A 120 26.22 10.46 -0.78
N TYR A 121 25.72 10.52 0.45
CA TYR A 121 24.33 10.21 0.78
C TYR A 121 23.28 10.93 -0.09
N GLY A 122 23.53 12.22 -0.40
CA GLY A 122 22.66 13.00 -1.28
C GLY A 122 22.59 12.49 -2.73
N SER A 123 23.58 11.71 -3.16
CA SER A 123 23.55 11.06 -4.48
C SER A 123 22.78 9.73 -4.48
N VAL A 124 22.71 9.08 -3.31
CA VAL A 124 21.92 7.84 -3.13
C VAL A 124 20.44 8.18 -2.96
N ASN A 125 20.13 9.19 -2.13
CA ASN A 125 18.78 9.59 -1.77
C ASN A 125 18.52 11.05 -2.19
N SER A 126 17.31 11.38 -2.63
CA SER A 126 16.95 12.71 -3.17
C SER A 126 16.70 13.72 -2.04
N ILE A 127 17.76 14.12 -1.32
CA ILE A 127 17.66 14.99 -0.13
C ILE A 127 17.04 16.34 -0.46
N ASP A 128 17.41 16.95 -1.58
CA ASP A 128 16.95 18.30 -1.97
C ASP A 128 15.43 18.36 -2.15
N SER A 129 14.81 17.24 -2.52
CA SER A 129 13.36 17.17 -2.74
C SER A 129 12.54 17.16 -1.45
N ILE A 130 13.14 16.77 -0.33
CA ILE A 130 12.46 16.64 0.97
C ILE A 130 12.71 17.81 1.91
N MET A 131 13.68 18.69 1.63
CA MET A 131 13.98 19.87 2.46
C MET A 131 12.89 20.93 2.33
N ILE A 132 12.34 21.37 3.46
CA ILE A 132 11.27 22.39 3.50
C ILE A 132 11.74 23.73 4.09
N ALA A 133 12.81 23.72 4.91
CA ALA A 133 13.37 24.94 5.50
C ALA A 133 14.84 24.72 5.89
N GLY A 134 15.63 25.78 5.83
CA GLY A 134 17.06 25.77 6.15
C GLY A 134 17.91 25.09 5.07
N LEU A 135 19.06 24.58 5.48
CA LEU A 135 20.02 23.91 4.59
C LEU A 135 20.38 22.53 5.14
N TRP A 136 20.86 21.64 4.27
CA TRP A 136 21.52 20.41 4.71
C TRP A 136 22.75 20.76 5.51
N PHE A 137 23.08 19.95 6.51
CA PHE A 137 24.22 20.21 7.40
C PHE A 137 25.54 20.23 6.61
N GLU A 138 26.47 21.09 7.04
CA GLU A 138 27.85 21.06 6.55
C GLU A 138 28.67 20.04 7.35
N PRO A 139 29.47 19.20 6.69
CA PRO A 139 30.42 18.31 7.38
C PRO A 139 31.29 19.12 8.36
N SER A 140 31.52 18.58 9.53
CA SER A 140 32.35 19.17 10.59
C SER A 140 31.73 20.29 11.43
N LEU A 141 30.53 20.80 11.14
CA LEU A 141 29.87 21.86 11.91
C LEU A 141 28.92 21.32 12.98
N SER A 142 29.03 20.19 13.54
CA SER A 142 28.13 19.68 14.61
C SER A 142 26.66 20.11 14.42
N GLU A 143 26.17 20.04 13.22
CA GLU A 143 24.81 20.40 12.81
C GLU A 143 23.95 19.19 12.58
N VAL A 144 22.64 19.37 12.68
CA VAL A 144 21.65 18.33 12.39
C VAL A 144 20.50 18.86 11.56
N VAL A 145 19.97 17.98 10.72
CA VAL A 145 18.72 18.20 10.00
C VAL A 145 17.65 17.29 10.59
N ILE A 146 16.50 17.85 10.92
CA ILE A 146 15.43 17.17 11.63
C ILE A 146 14.16 17.12 10.80
N GLY A 147 13.30 16.14 11.05
CA GLY A 147 11.99 16.09 10.43
C GLY A 147 11.01 17.09 11.05
N LEU A 148 10.03 17.54 10.27
CA LEU A 148 8.99 18.48 10.68
C LEU A 148 8.23 18.01 11.93
N GLY A 149 7.97 16.71 12.05
CA GLY A 149 7.31 16.11 13.21
C GLY A 149 8.13 16.28 14.49
N THR A 150 9.45 16.04 14.44
CA THR A 150 10.38 16.27 15.57
C THR A 150 10.48 17.75 15.91
N SER A 151 10.60 18.62 14.88
CA SER A 151 10.65 20.08 15.06
C SER A 151 9.39 20.59 15.78
N SER A 152 8.22 20.14 15.37
CA SER A 152 6.94 20.53 15.97
C SER A 152 6.81 20.07 17.42
N LYS A 153 7.15 18.79 17.70
CA LYS A 153 7.06 18.21 19.07
C LYS A 153 7.97 18.91 20.07
N LEU A 154 9.18 19.26 19.66
CA LEU A 154 10.15 19.94 20.51
C LEU A 154 10.04 21.46 20.44
N SER A 155 9.28 22.02 19.48
CA SER A 155 9.24 23.46 19.17
C SER A 155 10.63 24.01 18.90
N LEU A 156 11.36 23.33 18.02
CA LEU A 156 12.74 23.68 17.66
C LEU A 156 12.74 24.89 16.69
N TYR A 157 13.75 25.74 16.84
CA TYR A 157 14.04 26.84 15.93
C TYR A 157 15.32 26.52 15.16
N LEU A 158 15.36 26.93 13.89
CA LEU A 158 16.57 26.86 13.07
C LEU A 158 17.63 27.80 13.61
N ASN A 159 18.89 27.34 13.62
CA ASN A 159 20.07 28.11 14.00
C ASN A 159 19.99 28.75 15.40
N ASP A 160 19.32 28.11 16.36
CA ASP A 160 19.26 28.58 17.75
C ASP A 160 20.55 28.21 18.51
N TYR A 161 21.61 28.99 18.29
CA TYR A 161 22.89 28.81 18.98
C TYR A 161 22.82 29.09 20.49
N SER A 162 21.79 29.82 20.93
CA SER A 162 21.60 30.15 22.35
C SER A 162 21.02 28.96 23.13
N ASN A 163 20.28 28.10 22.48
CA ASN A 163 19.69 26.91 23.08
C ASN A 163 19.95 25.72 22.16
N PRO A 164 21.12 25.08 22.25
CA PRO A 164 21.45 23.94 21.41
C PRO A 164 20.57 22.74 21.74
N LEU A 165 20.26 21.92 20.73
CA LEU A 165 19.62 20.62 20.90
C LEU A 165 20.59 19.67 21.58
N GLU A 166 20.15 19.01 22.63
CA GLU A 166 20.93 18.04 23.36
C GLU A 166 20.53 16.61 22.93
N ILE A 167 21.52 15.81 22.52
CA ILE A 167 21.35 14.43 22.11
C ILE A 167 22.03 13.51 23.11
N TYR A 168 21.28 12.53 23.61
CA TYR A 168 21.74 11.56 24.60
C TYR A 168 21.68 10.15 24.03
N VAL A 169 22.71 9.36 24.26
CA VAL A 169 22.79 7.94 23.94
C VAL A 169 23.29 7.17 25.16
N PRO A 170 22.70 6.01 25.51
CA PRO A 170 23.20 5.14 26.54
C PRO A 170 24.61 4.63 26.20
N LYS A 171 25.54 4.68 27.14
CA LYS A 171 26.87 4.11 26.95
C LYS A 171 26.80 2.59 26.90
N PRO A 172 27.48 1.93 25.94
CA PRO A 172 27.55 0.48 25.90
C PRO A 172 28.13 -0.12 27.20
N GLY A 173 27.57 -1.23 27.67
CA GLY A 173 28.11 -1.99 28.79
C GLY A 173 27.78 -1.47 30.18
N THR A 174 27.10 -0.36 30.37
CA THR A 174 26.65 0.14 31.67
C THR A 174 25.30 -0.48 32.03
N GLY A 175 25.30 -1.71 32.52
CA GLY A 175 24.10 -2.48 32.82
C GLY A 175 23.26 -2.01 34.02
N GLN A 176 23.78 -1.14 34.88
CA GLN A 176 23.04 -0.55 36.00
C GLN A 176 23.30 0.95 36.06
N LEU A 177 22.24 1.73 36.12
CA LEU A 177 22.31 3.16 36.42
C LEU A 177 22.86 3.34 37.83
N ASN A 178 23.97 4.03 37.96
CA ASN A 178 24.44 4.43 39.28
C ASN A 178 23.45 5.45 39.86
N ALA A 179 22.76 5.08 40.95
CA ALA A 179 21.76 5.93 41.58
C ALA A 179 22.33 7.28 42.05
N LEU A 180 23.66 7.37 42.26
CA LEU A 180 24.34 8.59 42.70
C LEU A 180 24.71 9.53 41.53
N ASP A 181 24.91 8.99 40.33
CA ASP A 181 25.20 9.79 39.15
C ASP A 181 24.64 9.11 37.88
N PRO A 182 23.35 9.29 37.61
CA PRO A 182 22.70 8.70 36.42
C PRO A 182 23.18 9.31 35.11
N THR A 183 23.82 10.50 35.15
CA THR A 183 24.29 11.20 33.94
C THR A 183 25.49 10.53 33.29
N ASN A 184 26.32 9.83 34.07
CA ASN A 184 27.48 9.09 33.59
C ASN A 184 27.12 7.87 32.71
N ALA A 185 25.87 7.43 32.74
CA ALA A 185 25.39 6.33 31.90
C ALA A 185 25.12 6.71 30.43
N PHE A 186 25.18 8.02 30.12
CA PHE A 186 24.87 8.54 28.78
C PHE A 186 26.07 9.30 28.22
N THR A 187 26.26 9.18 26.91
CA THR A 187 27.04 10.14 26.13
C THR A 187 26.11 11.27 25.72
N LYS A 188 26.52 12.52 25.93
CA LYS A 188 25.76 13.71 25.60
C LYS A 188 26.53 14.55 24.60
N LYS A 189 25.89 14.97 23.52
CA LYS A 189 26.39 16.00 22.60
C LYS A 189 25.37 17.10 22.40
N ARG A 190 25.87 18.30 22.12
CA ARG A 190 25.08 19.48 21.78
C ARG A 190 25.23 19.78 20.29
N THR A 191 24.16 20.15 19.66
CA THR A 191 24.11 20.42 18.22
C THR A 191 23.12 21.55 17.90
N VAL A 192 23.23 22.09 16.71
CA VAL A 192 22.33 23.13 16.19
C VAL A 192 21.55 22.57 15.02
N VAL A 193 20.28 22.92 14.92
CA VAL A 193 19.42 22.52 13.81
C VAL A 193 19.64 23.46 12.63
N SER A 194 20.24 22.96 11.55
CA SER A 194 20.50 23.72 10.31
C SER A 194 19.36 23.65 9.32
N GLY A 195 18.55 22.59 9.36
CA GLY A 195 17.47 22.39 8.41
C GLY A 195 16.33 21.51 8.92
N VAL A 196 15.20 21.64 8.25
CA VAL A 196 14.00 20.82 8.47
C VAL A 196 13.58 20.16 7.18
N TYR A 197 13.36 18.85 7.23
CA TYR A 197 12.80 18.05 6.11
C TYR A 197 11.39 17.60 6.40
N SER A 198 10.65 17.22 5.35
CA SER A 198 9.35 16.56 5.47
C SER A 198 9.14 15.51 4.38
N VAL A 199 8.75 14.31 4.80
CA VAL A 199 8.43 13.17 3.94
C VAL A 199 7.05 12.65 4.29
N ASN A 200 6.88 12.18 5.53
CA ASN A 200 5.61 11.76 6.12
C ASN A 200 5.71 11.82 7.65
N GLU A 201 4.56 11.78 8.34
CA GLU A 201 4.48 11.98 9.79
C GLU A 201 5.37 11.01 10.59
N ASP A 202 5.47 9.74 10.15
CA ASP A 202 6.27 8.72 10.84
C ASP A 202 7.77 8.98 10.69
N LEU A 203 8.25 9.23 9.47
CA LEU A 203 9.67 9.50 9.19
C LEU A 203 10.10 10.85 9.76
N ASP A 204 9.25 11.87 9.65
CA ASP A 204 9.49 13.23 10.17
C ASP A 204 9.62 13.26 11.70
N SER A 205 9.00 12.29 12.38
CA SER A 205 9.11 12.15 13.84
C SER A 205 10.22 11.18 14.26
N LYS A 206 10.84 10.47 13.33
CA LYS A 206 11.74 9.35 13.62
C LYS A 206 13.20 9.71 13.44
N TYR A 207 13.59 10.35 12.34
CA TYR A 207 14.99 10.52 11.99
C TYR A 207 15.52 11.93 12.23
N VAL A 208 16.81 11.98 12.66
CA VAL A 208 17.64 13.17 12.76
C VAL A 208 18.92 12.89 11.98
N PHE A 209 19.18 13.63 10.93
CA PHE A 209 20.38 13.48 10.11
C PHE A 209 21.53 14.31 10.65
N THR A 210 22.73 13.78 10.54
CA THR A 210 23.97 14.44 10.91
C THR A 210 25.15 13.89 10.12
N ASP A 211 26.28 14.54 10.26
CA ASP A 211 27.53 14.05 9.72
C ASP A 211 27.98 12.73 10.35
N MET A 212 28.69 11.92 9.57
CA MET A 212 29.19 10.60 9.97
C MET A 212 30.09 10.67 11.21
N ASP A 213 31.01 11.67 11.26
CA ASP A 213 31.95 11.82 12.36
C ASP A 213 31.28 12.24 13.66
N PHE A 214 30.25 13.11 13.58
CA PHE A 214 29.43 13.44 14.75
C PHE A 214 28.72 12.20 15.31
N ALA A 215 28.16 11.36 14.43
CA ALA A 215 27.48 10.14 14.86
C ALA A 215 28.46 9.11 15.46
N ARG A 216 29.65 8.93 14.87
CA ARG A 216 30.71 8.05 15.41
C ARG A 216 31.14 8.47 16.80
N ASP A 217 31.42 9.73 16.97
CA ASP A 217 31.82 10.30 18.24
C ASP A 217 30.74 10.15 19.33
N LEU A 218 29.47 10.41 18.97
CA LEU A 218 28.32 10.28 19.87
C LEU A 218 28.16 8.83 20.35
N LEU A 219 28.36 7.87 19.46
CA LEU A 219 28.16 6.44 19.70
C LEU A 219 29.43 5.72 20.14
N SER A 220 30.59 6.41 20.16
CA SER A 220 31.92 5.85 20.44
C SER A 220 32.21 4.62 19.55
N LEU A 221 31.95 4.74 18.24
CA LEU A 221 32.16 3.69 17.25
C LEU A 221 33.54 3.82 16.60
N ASP A 222 34.18 2.68 16.33
CA ASP A 222 35.41 2.60 15.56
C ASP A 222 35.13 3.00 14.09
N GLU A 223 36.17 3.50 13.39
CA GLU A 223 36.08 3.97 11.99
C GLU A 223 35.56 2.90 11.03
N SER A 224 35.87 1.64 11.28
CA SER A 224 35.45 0.50 10.44
C SER A 224 34.02 0.02 10.68
N LYS A 225 33.34 0.52 11.73
CA LYS A 225 31.99 0.08 12.09
C LYS A 225 30.94 1.02 11.56
N ILE A 226 29.95 0.44 10.88
CA ILE A 226 28.76 1.13 10.36
C ILE A 226 27.51 0.34 10.69
N SER A 227 26.36 1.00 10.70
CA SER A 227 25.08 0.33 10.98
C SER A 227 24.46 -0.27 9.72
N ALA A 228 24.65 0.36 8.56
CA ALA A 228 24.10 -0.07 7.29
C ALA A 228 24.86 0.53 6.10
N ILE A 229 24.61 -0.03 4.91
CA ILE A 229 25.04 0.55 3.63
C ILE A 229 23.77 0.74 2.80
N GLU A 230 23.53 1.94 2.30
CA GLU A 230 22.44 2.26 1.39
C GLU A 230 22.99 2.35 -0.04
N ILE A 231 22.29 1.70 -0.98
CA ILE A 231 22.75 1.52 -2.35
C ILE A 231 21.71 2.04 -3.33
N LYS A 232 22.15 2.81 -4.30
CA LYS A 232 21.41 3.17 -5.50
C LYS A 232 21.88 2.31 -6.66
N MET A 233 20.94 1.74 -7.38
CA MET A 233 21.20 0.88 -8.52
C MET A 233 20.97 1.63 -9.83
N PHE A 234 21.68 1.22 -10.90
CA PHE A 234 21.30 1.64 -12.24
C PHE A 234 19.92 1.11 -12.61
N SER A 235 19.13 1.90 -13.32
CA SER A 235 17.72 1.58 -13.67
C SER A 235 17.58 0.28 -14.50
N ASN A 236 18.63 -0.16 -15.16
CA ASN A 236 18.67 -1.38 -15.98
C ASN A 236 19.30 -2.56 -15.26
N ALA A 237 19.73 -2.41 -14.00
CA ALA A 237 20.39 -3.47 -13.25
C ALA A 237 19.39 -4.49 -12.71
N SER A 238 19.81 -5.77 -12.69
CA SER A 238 19.04 -6.85 -12.06
C SER A 238 19.31 -6.88 -10.56
N GLU A 239 18.26 -6.66 -9.74
CA GLU A 239 18.37 -6.76 -8.28
C GLU A 239 18.94 -8.10 -7.83
N GLU A 240 18.52 -9.21 -8.45
CA GLU A 240 18.97 -10.55 -8.09
C GLU A 240 20.47 -10.74 -8.32
N SER A 241 21.01 -10.24 -9.44
CA SER A 241 22.44 -10.30 -9.75
C SER A 241 23.27 -9.44 -8.78
N VAL A 242 22.82 -8.22 -8.50
CA VAL A 242 23.49 -7.31 -7.57
C VAL A 242 23.50 -7.91 -6.17
N ARG A 243 22.40 -8.44 -5.70
CA ARG A 243 22.27 -9.10 -4.40
C ARG A 243 23.23 -10.29 -4.25
N ALA A 244 23.28 -11.19 -5.24
CA ALA A 244 24.17 -12.33 -5.23
C ALA A 244 25.66 -11.93 -5.21
N ASN A 245 26.03 -10.80 -5.81
CA ASN A 245 27.39 -10.28 -5.78
C ASN A 245 27.72 -9.58 -4.45
N ILE A 246 26.77 -8.88 -3.83
CA ILE A 246 26.92 -8.29 -2.49
C ILE A 246 27.17 -9.40 -1.45
N GLU A 247 26.45 -10.52 -1.50
CA GLU A 247 26.62 -11.65 -0.57
C GLU A 247 28.05 -12.23 -0.63
N LYS A 248 28.73 -12.18 -1.77
CA LYS A 248 30.13 -12.61 -1.90
C LYS A 248 31.12 -11.66 -1.22
N VAL A 249 30.78 -10.37 -1.10
CA VAL A 249 31.61 -9.36 -0.44
C VAL A 249 31.53 -9.47 1.08
N PHE A 250 30.40 -9.98 1.61
CA PHE A 250 30.14 -10.09 3.04
C PHE A 250 30.01 -11.54 3.50
N PRO A 251 31.10 -12.28 3.67
CA PRO A 251 31.09 -13.70 4.04
C PRO A 251 30.55 -13.96 5.46
N GLU A 252 30.54 -12.97 6.35
CA GLU A 252 30.00 -13.06 7.71
C GLU A 252 28.47 -13.06 7.76
N GLY A 253 27.82 -12.89 6.60
CA GLY A 253 26.39 -12.80 6.50
C GLY A 253 25.86 -11.39 6.71
N VAL A 254 24.98 -10.97 5.79
CA VAL A 254 24.28 -9.69 5.85
C VAL A 254 22.83 -9.89 5.39
N VAL A 255 21.95 -9.05 5.86
CA VAL A 255 20.57 -8.98 5.39
C VAL A 255 20.45 -7.85 4.39
N ILE A 256 20.15 -8.18 3.14
CA ILE A 256 19.95 -7.21 2.09
C ILE A 256 18.44 -6.98 1.94
N LYS A 257 17.99 -5.75 2.12
CA LYS A 257 16.59 -5.36 2.00
C LYS A 257 16.38 -4.43 0.82
N ASN A 258 15.41 -4.72 -0.03
CA ASN A 258 14.93 -3.77 -1.02
C ASN A 258 13.93 -2.77 -0.41
N ARG A 259 13.47 -1.77 -1.16
CA ARG A 259 12.51 -0.74 -0.69
C ARG A 259 11.26 -1.31 -0.04
N ILE A 260 10.70 -2.39 -0.60
CA ILE A 260 9.51 -3.06 -0.05
C ILE A 260 9.83 -3.67 1.31
N GLN A 261 10.98 -4.34 1.44
CA GLN A 261 11.41 -5.01 2.66
C GLN A 261 11.87 -4.01 3.74
N GLN A 262 12.36 -2.83 3.36
CA GLN A 262 12.68 -1.75 4.29
C GLN A 262 11.41 -1.22 4.97
N ASN A 263 10.30 -1.17 4.24
CA ASN A 263 9.00 -0.69 4.69
C ASN A 263 7.96 -1.81 4.89
N ASP A 264 8.40 -3.01 5.25
CA ASP A 264 7.56 -4.21 5.37
C ASP A 264 6.30 -3.97 6.22
N ALA A 265 6.41 -3.23 7.32
CA ALA A 265 5.27 -2.88 8.19
C ALA A 265 4.21 -2.05 7.43
N LEU A 266 4.63 -1.01 6.69
CA LEU A 266 3.75 -0.18 5.88
C LEU A 266 3.08 -1.00 4.76
N TYR A 267 3.87 -1.80 4.04
CA TYR A 267 3.33 -2.66 2.97
C TYR A 267 2.33 -3.70 3.50
N LYS A 268 2.60 -4.31 4.65
CA LYS A 268 1.68 -5.23 5.31
C LYS A 268 0.39 -4.54 5.75
N MET A 269 0.49 -3.34 6.32
CA MET A 269 -0.67 -2.54 6.71
C MET A 269 -1.54 -2.23 5.48
N LEU A 270 -0.97 -1.65 4.42
CA LEU A 270 -1.69 -1.32 3.19
C LEU A 270 -2.31 -2.55 2.50
N ASN A 271 -1.62 -3.69 2.50
CA ASN A 271 -2.18 -4.92 1.95
C ASN A 271 -3.33 -5.46 2.80
N THR A 272 -3.24 -5.39 4.13
CA THR A 272 -4.31 -5.83 5.05
C THR A 272 -5.55 -4.96 4.88
N GLU A 273 -5.38 -3.64 4.79
CA GLU A 273 -6.48 -2.71 4.53
C GLU A 273 -7.15 -2.98 3.18
N ASN A 274 -6.37 -3.21 2.12
CA ASN A 274 -6.90 -3.55 0.80
C ASN A 274 -7.74 -4.83 0.83
N ILE A 275 -7.27 -5.88 1.53
CA ILE A 275 -8.01 -7.13 1.71
C ILE A 275 -9.29 -6.90 2.51
N ALA A 276 -9.23 -6.16 3.62
CA ALA A 276 -10.39 -5.86 4.46
C ALA A 276 -11.48 -5.12 3.65
N VAL A 277 -11.09 -4.11 2.89
CA VAL A 277 -12.01 -3.35 2.03
C VAL A 277 -12.60 -4.22 0.94
N TYR A 278 -11.78 -5.05 0.28
CA TYR A 278 -12.26 -6.01 -0.71
C TYR A 278 -13.33 -6.94 -0.12
N LEU A 279 -13.10 -7.47 1.08
CA LEU A 279 -14.04 -8.35 1.77
C LEU A 279 -15.35 -7.63 2.13
N ILE A 280 -15.29 -6.38 2.63
CA ILE A 280 -16.47 -5.57 2.96
C ILE A 280 -17.31 -5.33 1.70
N PHE A 281 -16.71 -4.89 0.60
CA PHE A 281 -17.44 -4.65 -0.64
C PHE A 281 -17.93 -5.94 -1.31
N THR A 282 -17.22 -7.05 -1.14
CA THR A 282 -17.69 -8.36 -1.55
C THR A 282 -18.93 -8.77 -0.77
N LEU A 283 -18.98 -8.50 0.54
CA LEU A 283 -20.16 -8.73 1.37
C LEU A 283 -21.35 -7.87 0.89
N VAL A 284 -21.13 -6.59 0.61
CA VAL A 284 -22.16 -5.70 0.02
C VAL A 284 -22.67 -6.26 -1.31
N MET A 285 -21.76 -6.77 -2.14
CA MET A 285 -22.13 -7.43 -3.42
C MET A 285 -22.97 -8.68 -3.18
N ILE A 286 -22.65 -9.52 -2.20
CA ILE A 286 -23.44 -10.70 -1.83
C ILE A 286 -24.87 -10.27 -1.46
N ILE A 287 -25.03 -9.21 -0.66
CA ILE A 287 -26.35 -8.66 -0.29
C ILE A 287 -27.11 -8.22 -1.54
N ALA A 288 -26.46 -7.50 -2.47
CA ALA A 288 -27.09 -7.10 -3.73
C ALA A 288 -27.55 -8.31 -4.56
N LEU A 289 -26.78 -9.40 -4.55
CA LEU A 289 -27.14 -10.63 -5.26
C LEU A 289 -28.31 -11.39 -4.66
N PHE A 290 -28.64 -11.23 -3.38
CA PHE A 290 -29.88 -11.75 -2.82
C PHE A 290 -31.13 -11.16 -3.53
N ASN A 291 -31.06 -9.87 -3.93
CA ASN A 291 -32.11 -9.25 -4.72
C ASN A 291 -32.22 -9.91 -6.13
N VAL A 292 -31.09 -10.31 -6.72
CA VAL A 292 -31.07 -11.06 -7.99
C VAL A 292 -31.74 -12.42 -7.80
N VAL A 293 -31.41 -13.15 -6.73
CA VAL A 293 -32.06 -14.45 -6.43
C VAL A 293 -33.56 -14.28 -6.28
N GLY A 294 -34.02 -13.27 -5.53
CA GLY A 294 -35.43 -12.94 -5.35
C GLY A 294 -36.12 -12.59 -6.68
N SER A 295 -35.47 -11.79 -7.51
CA SER A 295 -35.97 -11.41 -8.84
C SER A 295 -36.14 -12.62 -9.77
N ILE A 296 -35.16 -13.53 -9.81
CA ILE A 296 -35.22 -14.74 -10.63
C ILE A 296 -36.38 -15.66 -10.13
N ILE A 297 -36.52 -15.84 -8.81
CA ILE A 297 -37.60 -16.64 -8.24
C ILE A 297 -38.97 -16.06 -8.62
N MET A 298 -39.10 -14.73 -8.51
CA MET A 298 -40.35 -14.02 -8.86
C MET A 298 -40.68 -14.21 -10.36
N MET A 299 -39.66 -14.14 -11.20
CA MET A 299 -39.81 -14.35 -12.63
C MET A 299 -40.18 -15.80 -12.96
N ILE A 300 -39.66 -16.78 -12.25
CA ILE A 300 -40.06 -18.19 -12.38
C ILE A 300 -41.58 -18.34 -12.10
N LEU A 301 -42.06 -17.67 -11.05
CA LEU A 301 -43.46 -17.70 -10.67
C LEU A 301 -44.37 -17.02 -11.75
N ASP A 302 -43.96 -15.88 -12.26
CA ASP A 302 -44.67 -15.15 -13.32
C ASP A 302 -44.78 -16.01 -14.61
N LYS A 303 -43.70 -16.64 -15.00
CA LYS A 303 -43.64 -17.46 -16.22
C LYS A 303 -44.15 -18.89 -16.04
N ARG A 304 -44.83 -19.20 -14.92
CA ARG A 304 -45.30 -20.56 -14.60
C ARG A 304 -46.14 -21.18 -15.73
N LYS A 305 -47.07 -20.41 -16.35
CA LYS A 305 -47.87 -20.88 -17.47
C LYS A 305 -47.01 -21.26 -18.70
N ASN A 306 -46.04 -20.39 -19.02
CA ASN A 306 -45.13 -20.64 -20.15
C ASN A 306 -44.19 -21.83 -19.88
N ILE A 307 -43.75 -21.99 -18.64
CA ILE A 307 -42.90 -23.12 -18.19
C ILE A 307 -43.70 -24.44 -18.33
N LYS A 308 -44.98 -24.45 -17.93
CA LYS A 308 -45.88 -25.61 -18.10
C LYS A 308 -46.05 -25.96 -19.57
N THR A 309 -46.24 -24.97 -20.46
CA THR A 309 -46.33 -25.18 -21.89
C THR A 309 -45.03 -25.78 -22.46
N LEU A 310 -43.86 -25.26 -22.09
CA LEU A 310 -42.57 -25.80 -22.52
C LEU A 310 -42.38 -27.25 -22.08
N TYR A 311 -42.79 -27.57 -20.84
CA TYR A 311 -42.70 -28.92 -20.28
C TYR A 311 -43.62 -29.89 -21.08
N ASN A 312 -44.87 -29.49 -21.35
CA ASN A 312 -45.81 -30.28 -22.14
C ASN A 312 -45.37 -30.47 -23.59
N MET A 313 -44.53 -29.55 -24.10
CA MET A 313 -43.89 -29.67 -25.42
C MET A 313 -42.64 -30.57 -25.41
N GLY A 314 -42.31 -31.19 -24.28
CA GLY A 314 -41.22 -32.13 -24.14
C GLY A 314 -39.90 -31.57 -23.57
N ALA A 315 -39.84 -30.31 -23.14
CA ALA A 315 -38.66 -29.78 -22.50
C ALA A 315 -38.44 -30.41 -21.14
N SER A 316 -37.22 -30.89 -20.87
CA SER A 316 -36.86 -31.49 -19.60
C SER A 316 -36.75 -30.44 -18.48
N LEU A 317 -36.96 -30.86 -17.24
CA LEU A 317 -36.79 -30.02 -16.03
C LEU A 317 -35.37 -29.39 -15.96
N ARG A 318 -34.37 -30.12 -16.46
CA ARG A 318 -32.98 -29.64 -16.52
C ARG A 318 -32.81 -28.48 -17.48
N GLU A 319 -33.46 -28.56 -18.66
CA GLU A 319 -33.42 -27.48 -19.65
C GLU A 319 -34.14 -26.24 -19.15
N ILE A 320 -35.27 -26.39 -18.48
CA ILE A 320 -36.01 -25.28 -17.88
C ILE A 320 -35.16 -24.61 -16.78
N ARG A 321 -34.55 -25.37 -15.88
CA ARG A 321 -33.61 -24.83 -14.90
C ARG A 321 -32.46 -24.09 -15.55
N ARG A 322 -31.92 -24.62 -16.64
CA ARG A 322 -30.82 -24.01 -17.40
C ARG A 322 -31.20 -22.66 -18.01
N ILE A 323 -32.47 -22.47 -18.41
CA ILE A 323 -32.97 -21.17 -18.90
C ILE A 323 -32.80 -20.09 -17.84
N PHE A 324 -33.31 -20.33 -16.61
CA PHE A 324 -33.25 -19.35 -15.53
C PHE A 324 -31.85 -19.17 -14.95
N PHE A 325 -31.03 -20.24 -14.92
CA PHE A 325 -29.63 -20.17 -14.60
C PHE A 325 -28.87 -19.22 -15.56
N LEU A 326 -29.03 -19.45 -16.86
CA LEU A 326 -28.38 -18.62 -17.89
C LEU A 326 -28.90 -17.16 -17.86
N GLN A 327 -30.19 -16.97 -17.62
CA GLN A 327 -30.78 -15.64 -17.50
C GLN A 327 -30.18 -14.84 -16.33
N GLY A 328 -30.08 -15.45 -15.14
CA GLY A 328 -29.45 -14.79 -13.97
C GLY A 328 -27.97 -14.53 -14.19
N THR A 329 -27.25 -15.48 -14.77
CA THR A 329 -25.83 -15.31 -15.11
C THR A 329 -25.63 -14.19 -16.13
N LEU A 330 -26.43 -14.12 -17.19
CA LEU A 330 -26.37 -13.04 -18.18
C LEU A 330 -26.66 -11.68 -17.52
N MET A 331 -27.69 -11.60 -16.65
CA MET A 331 -28.03 -10.38 -15.94
C MET A 331 -26.86 -9.87 -15.07
N THR A 332 -26.21 -10.76 -14.33
CA THR A 332 -25.10 -10.38 -13.45
C THR A 332 -23.82 -10.06 -14.23
N VAL A 333 -23.49 -10.81 -15.29
CA VAL A 333 -22.31 -10.54 -16.12
C VAL A 333 -22.47 -9.24 -16.91
N LEU A 334 -23.62 -9.02 -17.55
CA LEU A 334 -23.89 -7.78 -18.29
C LEU A 334 -23.96 -6.58 -17.34
N GLY A 335 -24.64 -6.73 -16.18
CA GLY A 335 -24.66 -5.70 -15.15
C GLY A 335 -23.28 -5.38 -14.61
N GLY A 336 -22.44 -6.40 -14.41
CA GLY A 336 -21.03 -6.26 -14.02
C GLY A 336 -20.20 -5.49 -15.05
N ILE A 337 -20.33 -5.82 -16.34
CA ILE A 337 -19.63 -5.10 -17.42
C ILE A 337 -20.06 -3.62 -17.45
N VAL A 338 -21.36 -3.34 -17.39
CA VAL A 338 -21.86 -1.97 -17.35
C VAL A 338 -21.37 -1.23 -16.12
N GLY A 339 -21.42 -1.87 -14.94
CA GLY A 339 -20.96 -1.28 -13.68
C GLY A 339 -19.46 -0.95 -13.70
N ILE A 340 -18.62 -1.90 -14.17
CA ILE A 340 -17.18 -1.66 -14.32
C ILE A 340 -16.92 -0.53 -15.32
N SER A 341 -17.63 -0.52 -16.46
CA SER A 341 -17.48 0.55 -17.46
C SER A 341 -17.80 1.94 -16.90
N LEU A 342 -18.90 2.06 -16.13
CA LEU A 342 -19.26 3.30 -15.44
C LEU A 342 -18.21 3.66 -14.37
N GLY A 343 -17.70 2.66 -13.63
CA GLY A 343 -16.62 2.85 -12.67
C GLY A 343 -15.33 3.35 -13.32
N VAL A 344 -14.93 2.77 -14.46
CA VAL A 344 -13.78 3.24 -15.24
C VAL A 344 -13.97 4.69 -15.70
N LEU A 345 -15.15 5.04 -16.19
CA LEU A 345 -15.46 6.42 -16.57
C LEU A 345 -15.37 7.38 -15.36
N ALA A 346 -15.86 6.97 -14.19
CA ALA A 346 -15.78 7.76 -12.97
C ALA A 346 -14.32 7.97 -12.52
N VAL A 347 -13.49 6.91 -12.55
CA VAL A 347 -12.06 6.99 -12.23
C VAL A 347 -11.30 7.86 -13.21
N LEU A 348 -11.58 7.76 -14.52
CA LEU A 348 -10.99 8.63 -15.53
C LEU A 348 -11.41 10.10 -15.35
N ALA A 349 -12.67 10.35 -14.98
CA ALA A 349 -13.15 11.69 -14.67
C ALA A 349 -12.44 12.25 -13.44
N GLN A 350 -12.23 11.44 -12.38
CA GLN A 350 -11.46 11.83 -11.19
C GLN A 350 -10.01 12.17 -11.55
N LEU A 351 -9.33 11.36 -12.36
CA LEU A 351 -7.95 11.61 -12.82
C LEU A 351 -7.83 12.91 -13.62
N LYS A 352 -8.87 13.23 -14.44
CA LYS A 352 -8.84 14.44 -15.28
C LYS A 352 -9.27 15.71 -14.57
N PHE A 353 -10.28 15.64 -13.71
CA PHE A 353 -10.95 16.81 -13.15
C PHE A 353 -10.70 16.97 -11.63
N GLY A 354 -10.26 15.92 -10.92
CA GLY A 354 -9.98 15.98 -9.48
C GLY A 354 -11.22 16.32 -8.62
N PHE A 355 -12.43 15.86 -8.98
CA PHE A 355 -13.67 16.21 -8.28
C PHE A 355 -13.66 15.94 -6.78
N VAL A 356 -13.03 14.84 -6.38
CA VAL A 356 -12.84 14.49 -4.97
C VAL A 356 -11.43 14.87 -4.58
N ALA A 357 -11.28 15.68 -3.54
CA ALA A 357 -9.99 16.14 -3.06
C ALA A 357 -9.81 15.80 -1.57
N ILE A 358 -8.58 15.50 -1.15
CA ILE A 358 -8.20 15.32 0.26
C ILE A 358 -8.07 16.70 0.92
N THR A 359 -7.41 17.63 0.22
CA THR A 359 -7.26 19.03 0.63
C THR A 359 -7.63 19.93 -0.55
N SER A 360 -7.73 21.25 -0.32
CA SER A 360 -8.04 22.21 -1.38
C SER A 360 -7.11 22.17 -2.62
N THR A 361 -5.91 21.63 -2.45
CA THR A 361 -4.87 21.56 -3.50
C THR A 361 -4.54 20.13 -3.94
N LEU A 362 -4.94 19.11 -3.18
CA LEU A 362 -4.55 17.71 -3.42
C LEU A 362 -5.78 16.88 -3.78
N PRO A 363 -5.94 16.47 -5.06
CA PRO A 363 -7.01 15.57 -5.45
C PRO A 363 -6.81 14.17 -4.84
N TYR A 364 -7.92 13.48 -4.53
CA TYR A 364 -7.85 12.11 -4.04
C TYR A 364 -7.18 11.21 -5.07
N PRO A 365 -6.08 10.52 -4.71
CA PRO A 365 -5.34 9.69 -5.64
C PRO A 365 -6.16 8.46 -6.03
N VAL A 366 -6.32 8.22 -7.32
CA VAL A 366 -6.94 7.03 -7.87
C VAL A 366 -6.03 6.44 -8.95
N LYS A 367 -6.00 5.11 -9.06
CA LYS A 367 -5.22 4.44 -10.10
C LYS A 367 -6.10 3.48 -10.90
N LEU A 368 -6.04 3.62 -12.21
CA LEU A 368 -6.67 2.66 -13.12
C LEU A 368 -5.73 1.47 -13.28
N ASN A 369 -6.10 0.33 -12.64
CA ASN A 369 -5.33 -0.89 -12.68
C ASN A 369 -6.13 -2.00 -13.37
N LEU A 370 -5.55 -2.64 -14.39
CA LEU A 370 -6.18 -3.77 -15.10
C LEU A 370 -6.49 -4.94 -14.16
N VAL A 371 -5.65 -5.16 -13.15
CA VAL A 371 -5.87 -6.21 -12.14
C VAL A 371 -7.18 -5.97 -11.39
N ASN A 372 -7.51 -4.73 -11.02
CA ASN A 372 -8.75 -4.40 -10.34
C ASN A 372 -9.98 -4.69 -11.22
N ILE A 373 -9.89 -4.40 -12.53
CA ILE A 373 -10.95 -4.74 -13.49
C ILE A 373 -11.20 -6.25 -13.51
N ILE A 374 -10.13 -7.04 -13.60
CA ILE A 374 -10.21 -8.50 -13.64
C ILE A 374 -10.77 -9.05 -12.33
N VAL A 375 -10.26 -8.58 -11.18
CA VAL A 375 -10.72 -9.01 -9.86
C VAL A 375 -12.21 -8.74 -9.68
N VAL A 376 -12.68 -7.54 -9.98
CA VAL A 376 -14.10 -7.18 -9.88
C VAL A 376 -14.95 -8.03 -10.83
N PHE A 377 -14.53 -8.19 -12.08
CA PHE A 377 -15.26 -8.98 -13.07
C PHE A 377 -15.37 -10.45 -12.66
N VAL A 378 -14.29 -11.05 -12.19
CA VAL A 378 -14.28 -12.44 -11.70
C VAL A 378 -15.16 -12.59 -10.47
N THR A 379 -15.05 -11.68 -9.50
CA THR A 379 -15.86 -11.70 -8.27
C THR A 379 -17.36 -11.68 -8.61
N ILE A 380 -17.80 -10.74 -9.46
CA ILE A 380 -19.21 -10.61 -9.85
C ILE A 380 -19.67 -11.84 -10.62
N SER A 381 -18.85 -12.34 -11.54
CA SER A 381 -19.19 -13.51 -12.35
C SER A 381 -19.35 -14.75 -11.48
N VAL A 382 -18.42 -15.04 -10.57
CA VAL A 382 -18.47 -16.18 -9.67
C VAL A 382 -19.69 -16.09 -8.74
N LEU A 383 -19.88 -14.96 -8.07
CA LEU A 383 -21.01 -14.75 -7.17
C LEU A 383 -22.34 -14.77 -7.93
N GLY A 384 -22.40 -14.20 -9.13
CA GLY A 384 -23.58 -14.20 -9.99
C GLY A 384 -23.96 -15.61 -10.47
N ILE A 385 -22.98 -16.45 -10.82
CA ILE A 385 -23.19 -17.85 -11.17
C ILE A 385 -23.76 -18.61 -9.97
N LEU A 386 -23.20 -18.42 -8.78
CA LEU A 386 -23.68 -19.05 -7.54
C LEU A 386 -25.11 -18.63 -7.22
N ALA A 387 -25.42 -17.34 -7.27
CA ALA A 387 -26.76 -16.81 -7.04
C ALA A 387 -27.77 -17.37 -8.05
N SER A 388 -27.40 -17.40 -9.33
CA SER A 388 -28.25 -17.93 -10.39
C SER A 388 -28.49 -19.44 -10.26
N LYS A 389 -27.49 -20.20 -9.80
CA LYS A 389 -27.62 -21.64 -9.52
C LYS A 389 -28.59 -21.89 -8.36
N ILE A 390 -28.49 -21.10 -7.27
CA ILE A 390 -29.40 -21.17 -6.13
C ILE A 390 -30.84 -20.85 -6.57
N ALA A 391 -31.03 -19.74 -7.30
CA ALA A 391 -32.36 -19.32 -7.76
C ALA A 391 -33.00 -20.34 -8.70
N SER A 392 -32.26 -20.84 -9.71
CA SER A 392 -32.77 -21.80 -10.71
C SER A 392 -33.12 -23.16 -10.09
N SER A 393 -32.51 -23.54 -8.96
CA SER A 393 -32.84 -24.79 -8.25
C SER A 393 -34.27 -24.80 -7.68
N ARG A 394 -34.91 -23.63 -7.57
CA ARG A 394 -36.31 -23.51 -7.11
C ARG A 394 -37.33 -23.97 -8.14
N VAL A 395 -36.95 -24.16 -9.41
CA VAL A 395 -37.80 -24.83 -10.39
C VAL A 395 -37.94 -26.32 -10.05
N ARG A 396 -39.09 -26.71 -9.51
CA ARG A 396 -39.40 -28.11 -9.07
C ARG A 396 -40.60 -28.63 -9.85
N GLU A 397 -40.77 -29.97 -9.88
CA GLU A 397 -41.91 -30.63 -10.54
C GLU A 397 -43.27 -30.14 -10.04
N LYS A 398 -43.37 -29.81 -8.74
CA LYS A 398 -44.60 -29.22 -8.16
C LYS A 398 -45.05 -27.89 -8.80
N LEU A 399 -44.16 -27.21 -9.52
CA LEU A 399 -44.52 -25.99 -10.30
C LEU A 399 -45.08 -26.33 -11.69
N LEU A 400 -44.96 -27.56 -12.13
CA LEU A 400 -45.33 -28.04 -13.46
C LEU A 400 -46.66 -28.78 -13.46
N VAL A 401 -47.03 -29.30 -12.32
CA VAL A 401 -48.35 -29.87 -12.04
C VAL A 401 -49.28 -28.77 -11.55
#